data_e10af9c437d526c64ffca439359afa09
#
_entry.id   e10af9c437d526c64ffca439359afa09
#
_cell.length_a   1.000
_cell.length_b   1.000
_cell.length_c   1.000
_cell.angle_alpha   90.00
_cell.angle_beta   90.00
_cell.angle_gamma   90.00
#
_symmetry.space_group_name_H-M   'P 1'
#
loop_
_entity.id
_entity.type
_entity.pdbx_description
1 polymer ?
#
loop_
_entity_poly.entity_id
_entity_poly.type
_entity_poly.pdbx_seq_one_letter_code
_entity_poly.pdbx_strand_id
1 'polypeptide(L)'
;MATRAARTTSSVPPRTDPIGPGADERPGLAERMRWADVLASISDGVIALDAAGILSALNPAAEHLTGVAASQAIGLPIQQLFGDRTANAWLADLALSTLEQGLARRRGEDRLRARGHEVSVSASCAPVHDQQGELRGAVLVLHDLTLERALDTTTRRADQLAALGSVALGLAHEIRNPLGGIKGAAQLLRANLSDPAQVQATDVIIREVDRLDGLVEQLRGLGTPPRLQLAPQNIHRILNDVLALQRQAPDWGQIVLRTEFDPSLPEVLGDRAQLTQVFLNLVRNAVESLSGHGELTVSTRIETRYHVRRRSQRNQFLSVVVMDDGPGVPEDVQSHLFSPFFTTKARGTGLGLAVCHRIVAEHGGIIAHEPRPGRGARFVVTLPVSEEHVDPRT
;
A
#
# COMPACT_ATOMS: atom_id res chain seq x y z
N MET A 1 50.56 58.15 52.54
CA MET A 1 49.47 59.00 53.01
C MET A 1 48.18 58.12 52.91
N ALA A 2 47.74 57.69 53.99
CA ALA A 2 46.51 57.91 54.68
C ALA A 2 45.35 57.19 53.99
N THR A 3 44.40 56.44 54.49
CA THR A 3 44.09 56.06 55.86
C THR A 3 42.78 55.19 55.74
N ARG A 4 42.71 54.06 56.38
CA ARG A 4 41.57 53.54 57.20
C ARG A 4 40.16 53.68 56.63
N ALA A 5 39.26 52.69 56.67
CA ALA A 5 38.79 52.07 57.94
C ALA A 5 37.97 50.82 57.63
N ALA A 6 38.07 49.86 58.50
CA ALA A 6 37.24 48.69 58.70
C ALA A 6 35.87 49.00 59.35
N ARG A 7 34.86 48.16 59.08
CA ARG A 7 33.75 47.78 60.02
C ARG A 7 33.10 46.51 59.50
N THR A 8 33.37 45.39 60.06
CA THR A 8 32.70 44.59 61.07
C THR A 8 31.15 44.55 61.00
N THR A 9 30.72 43.32 60.99
CA THR A 9 29.60 42.60 61.65
C THR A 9 28.46 42.30 60.68
N SER A 10 27.90 41.17 60.60
CA SER A 10 27.29 40.30 61.61
C SER A 10 26.74 39.06 60.88
N SER A 11 27.10 37.93 61.35
CA SER A 11 26.56 36.62 60.96
C SER A 11 25.17 36.45 61.49
N VAL A 12 24.20 36.10 60.58
CA VAL A 12 22.92 35.48 60.96
C VAL A 12 22.85 34.15 60.21
N PRO A 13 22.64 32.99 60.88
CA PRO A 13 22.51 31.71 60.22
C PRO A 13 21.16 31.62 59.53
N PRO A 14 21.06 30.94 58.37
CA PRO A 14 19.77 30.69 57.71
C PRO A 14 18.95 29.71 58.53
N ARG A 15 17.70 30.07 58.78
CA ARG A 15 16.65 29.17 59.31
C ARG A 15 16.44 28.03 58.31
N THR A 16 16.61 26.83 58.78
CA THR A 16 16.13 25.60 58.13
C THR A 16 14.64 25.50 58.41
N ASP A 17 13.83 25.76 57.39
CA ASP A 17 12.43 25.36 57.38
C ASP A 17 12.33 23.85 57.13
N PRO A 18 11.44 23.12 57.82
CA PRO A 18 11.29 21.67 57.63
C PRO A 18 10.61 21.41 56.26
N ILE A 19 11.27 20.56 55.47
CA ILE A 19 10.71 20.01 54.23
C ILE A 19 9.52 19.16 54.64
N GLY A 20 8.30 19.62 54.36
CA GLY A 20 7.06 18.86 54.48
C GLY A 20 7.03 17.73 53.44
N PRO A 21 6.30 16.63 53.71
CA PRO A 21 6.27 15.47 52.82
C PRO A 21 5.56 15.76 51.53
N GLY A 22 6.25 15.38 50.41
CA GLY A 22 5.82 15.08 49.09
C GLY A 22 4.47 15.61 48.59
N ALA A 23 4.49 16.75 47.94
CA ALA A 23 3.44 17.07 47.00
C ALA A 23 3.55 16.11 45.78
N ASP A 24 2.49 15.35 45.57
CA ASP A 24 2.24 14.55 44.37
C ASP A 24 2.34 15.50 43.16
N GLU A 25 3.51 15.57 42.50
CA GLU A 25 3.75 16.41 41.34
C GLU A 25 2.97 15.85 40.17
N ARG A 26 1.72 16.24 40.08
CA ARG A 26 0.97 16.09 38.81
C ARG A 26 1.68 16.93 37.76
N PRO A 27 2.08 16.33 36.62
CA PRO A 27 2.77 17.06 35.58
C PRO A 27 1.97 18.30 35.15
N GLY A 28 2.67 19.44 35.01
CA GLY A 28 2.03 20.72 34.68
C GLY A 28 1.28 20.65 33.35
N LEU A 29 0.32 21.54 33.14
CA LEU A 29 -0.54 21.59 31.93
C LEU A 29 0.29 21.60 30.62
N ALA A 30 1.41 22.33 30.61
CA ALA A 30 2.34 22.40 29.47
C ALA A 30 3.09 21.08 29.23
N GLU A 31 3.36 20.31 30.25
CA GLU A 31 4.02 19.00 30.15
C GLU A 31 3.05 17.93 29.67
N ARG A 32 1.81 17.97 30.12
CA ARG A 32 0.71 17.13 29.61
C ARG A 32 0.41 17.42 28.13
N MET A 33 0.43 18.66 27.70
CA MET A 33 0.25 19.01 26.29
C MET A 33 1.39 18.49 25.43
N ARG A 34 2.66 18.58 25.88
CA ARG A 34 3.81 17.98 25.16
C ARG A 34 3.68 16.46 24.99
N TRP A 35 3.27 15.74 26.04
CA TRP A 35 3.11 14.29 25.95
C TRP A 35 1.94 13.88 25.05
N ALA A 36 0.85 14.63 25.05
CA ALA A 36 -0.28 14.40 24.16
C ALA A 36 0.12 14.59 22.68
N ASP A 37 0.89 15.64 22.39
CA ASP A 37 1.39 15.90 21.03
C ASP A 37 2.38 14.82 20.56
N VAL A 38 3.26 14.36 21.45
CA VAL A 38 4.18 13.26 21.14
C VAL A 38 3.42 11.96 20.86
N LEU A 39 2.45 11.61 21.71
CA LEU A 39 1.63 10.40 21.49
C LEU A 39 0.78 10.51 20.21
N ALA A 40 0.27 11.70 19.90
CA ALA A 40 -0.48 11.93 18.68
C ALA A 40 0.38 11.83 17.40
N SER A 41 1.68 12.09 17.49
CA SER A 41 2.62 12.00 16.40
C SER A 41 3.13 10.57 16.11
N ILE A 42 2.88 9.63 17.04
CA ILE A 42 3.28 8.21 16.89
C ILE A 42 2.30 7.53 15.93
N SER A 43 2.84 6.92 14.88
CA SER A 43 2.08 6.19 13.87
C SER A 43 1.57 4.82 14.35
N ASP A 44 2.22 4.23 15.34
CA ASP A 44 1.76 3.01 15.97
C ASP A 44 0.60 3.29 16.94
N GLY A 45 -0.35 2.38 17.02
CA GLY A 45 -1.42 2.47 18.01
C GLY A 45 -0.85 2.28 19.41
N VAL A 46 -1.02 3.27 20.29
CA VAL A 46 -0.57 3.22 21.67
C VAL A 46 -1.77 3.24 22.60
N ILE A 47 -1.86 2.25 23.49
CA ILE A 47 -2.87 2.13 24.52
C ILE A 47 -2.14 2.03 25.87
N ALA A 48 -2.39 2.96 26.78
CA ALA A 48 -1.84 2.91 28.13
C ALA A 48 -2.91 2.48 29.11
N LEU A 49 -2.51 1.63 30.06
CA LEU A 49 -3.35 1.06 31.13
C LEU A 49 -2.74 1.39 32.46
N ASP A 50 -3.57 1.57 33.50
CA ASP A 50 -3.12 1.58 34.86
C ASP A 50 -2.93 0.15 35.43
N ALA A 51 -2.49 0.03 36.69
CA ALA A 51 -2.25 -1.26 37.32
C ALA A 51 -3.53 -2.11 37.50
N ALA A 52 -4.71 -1.51 37.44
CA ALA A 52 -6.00 -2.20 37.49
C ALA A 52 -6.50 -2.62 36.11
N GLY A 53 -5.76 -2.33 35.03
CA GLY A 53 -6.17 -2.62 33.65
C GLY A 53 -7.19 -1.64 33.06
N ILE A 54 -7.31 -0.44 33.65
CA ILE A 54 -8.19 0.63 33.19
C ILE A 54 -7.42 1.48 32.15
N LEU A 55 -8.04 1.82 31.05
CA LEU A 55 -7.43 2.66 30.01
C LEU A 55 -7.17 4.08 30.53
N SER A 56 -5.92 4.50 30.51
CA SER A 56 -5.49 5.85 30.90
C SER A 56 -5.19 6.75 29.67
N ALA A 57 -4.79 6.17 28.53
CA ALA A 57 -4.57 6.89 27.28
C ALA A 57 -4.77 5.99 26.06
N LEU A 58 -5.20 6.61 24.95
CA LEU A 58 -5.36 6.01 23.63
C LEU A 58 -4.97 7.07 22.58
N ASN A 59 -3.98 6.80 21.73
CA ASN A 59 -3.57 7.75 20.71
C ASN A 59 -4.45 7.65 19.44
N PRO A 60 -4.43 8.65 18.52
CA PRO A 60 -5.24 8.62 17.31
C PRO A 60 -5.00 7.41 16.41
N ALA A 61 -3.78 6.88 16.36
CA ALA A 61 -3.48 5.67 15.59
C ALA A 61 -4.18 4.43 16.18
N ALA A 62 -4.22 4.30 17.52
CA ALA A 62 -4.97 3.22 18.16
C ALA A 62 -6.49 3.37 17.98
N GLU A 63 -7.03 4.60 17.99
CA GLU A 63 -8.44 4.83 17.66
C GLU A 63 -8.79 4.35 16.25
N HIS A 64 -7.90 4.65 15.30
CA HIS A 64 -8.08 4.24 13.90
C HIS A 64 -8.00 2.72 13.75
N LEU A 65 -6.99 2.08 14.36
CA LEU A 65 -6.78 0.63 14.28
C LEU A 65 -7.87 -0.17 14.97
N THR A 66 -8.30 0.26 16.18
CA THR A 66 -9.29 -0.47 16.96
C THR A 66 -10.74 -0.11 16.64
N GLY A 67 -10.95 1.07 16.02
CA GLY A 67 -12.27 1.62 15.79
C GLY A 67 -12.95 2.20 17.03
N VAL A 68 -12.23 2.27 18.18
CA VAL A 68 -12.75 2.75 19.46
C VAL A 68 -12.24 4.17 19.69
N ALA A 69 -13.15 5.11 19.98
CA ALA A 69 -12.77 6.49 20.28
C ALA A 69 -12.20 6.65 21.70
N ALA A 70 -11.14 7.43 21.87
CA ALA A 70 -10.51 7.67 23.17
C ALA A 70 -11.49 8.24 24.19
N SER A 71 -12.39 9.14 23.76
CA SER A 71 -13.43 9.73 24.59
C SER A 71 -14.42 8.71 25.20
N GLN A 72 -14.55 7.55 24.58
CA GLN A 72 -15.42 6.46 25.03
C GLN A 72 -14.66 5.36 25.77
N ALA A 73 -13.35 5.27 25.56
CA ALA A 73 -12.52 4.18 26.08
C ALA A 73 -11.79 4.55 27.40
N ILE A 74 -11.34 5.79 27.53
CA ILE A 74 -10.58 6.22 28.73
C ILE A 74 -11.46 6.10 29.97
N GLY A 75 -10.90 5.47 31.04
CA GLY A 75 -11.58 5.19 32.30
C GLY A 75 -12.36 3.86 32.31
N LEU A 76 -12.40 3.12 31.18
CA LEU A 76 -13.02 1.79 31.16
C LEU A 76 -11.97 0.68 31.25
N PRO A 77 -12.32 -0.47 31.89
CA PRO A 77 -11.48 -1.65 31.88
C PRO A 77 -11.26 -2.18 30.45
N ILE A 78 -10.03 -2.62 30.12
CA ILE A 78 -9.70 -3.17 28.80
C ILE A 78 -10.57 -4.38 28.45
N GLN A 79 -10.97 -5.19 29.42
CA GLN A 79 -11.88 -6.32 29.24
C GLN A 79 -13.27 -5.90 28.76
N GLN A 80 -13.75 -4.73 29.14
CA GLN A 80 -15.05 -4.23 28.71
C GLN A 80 -15.02 -3.83 27.22
N LEU A 81 -13.88 -3.34 26.74
CA LEU A 81 -13.69 -2.89 25.35
C LEU A 81 -13.29 -4.05 24.42
N PHE A 82 -12.42 -4.93 24.90
CA PHE A 82 -11.80 -6.01 24.11
C PHE A 82 -11.88 -7.39 24.80
N GLY A 83 -12.90 -7.65 25.63
CA GLY A 83 -13.04 -8.94 26.32
C GLY A 83 -13.61 -10.06 25.45
N ASP A 84 -13.84 -11.23 26.07
CA ASP A 84 -14.15 -12.54 25.45
C ASP A 84 -15.26 -12.58 24.39
N ARG A 85 -16.12 -11.57 24.35
CA ARG A 85 -17.21 -11.46 23.35
C ARG A 85 -16.82 -10.67 22.11
N THR A 86 -15.62 -10.15 22.04
CA THR A 86 -15.14 -9.37 20.90
C THR A 86 -14.16 -10.17 20.04
N ALA A 87 -14.11 -9.89 18.76
CA ALA A 87 -13.11 -10.49 17.87
C ALA A 87 -11.66 -10.12 18.23
N ASN A 88 -11.49 -9.13 19.11
CA ASN A 88 -10.19 -8.59 19.56
C ASN A 88 -9.86 -8.96 21.02
N ALA A 89 -10.47 -10.01 21.58
CA ALA A 89 -10.28 -10.44 22.97
C ALA A 89 -8.80 -10.66 23.32
N TRP A 90 -8.02 -11.09 22.38
CA TRP A 90 -6.58 -11.31 22.52
C TRP A 90 -5.79 -10.05 22.95
N LEU A 91 -6.31 -8.82 22.71
CA LEU A 91 -5.69 -7.58 23.20
C LEU A 91 -5.80 -7.46 24.73
N ALA A 92 -6.98 -7.77 25.25
CA ALA A 92 -7.20 -7.78 26.70
C ALA A 92 -6.34 -8.85 27.38
N ASP A 93 -6.29 -10.05 26.82
CA ASP A 93 -5.47 -11.16 27.34
C ASP A 93 -3.98 -10.79 27.36
N LEU A 94 -3.46 -10.18 26.28
CA LEU A 94 -2.07 -9.74 26.19
C LEU A 94 -1.75 -8.70 27.28
N ALA A 95 -2.63 -7.70 27.45
CA ALA A 95 -2.42 -6.63 28.41
C ALA A 95 -2.52 -7.12 29.86
N LEU A 96 -3.56 -7.90 30.19
CA LEU A 96 -3.78 -8.40 31.54
C LEU A 96 -2.69 -9.38 31.98
N SER A 97 -2.29 -10.29 31.08
CA SER A 97 -1.18 -11.21 31.38
C SER A 97 0.16 -10.48 31.58
N THR A 98 0.35 -9.31 30.93
CA THR A 98 1.51 -8.44 31.18
C THR A 98 1.46 -7.79 32.53
N LEU A 99 0.27 -7.29 32.97
CA LEU A 99 0.06 -6.71 34.31
C LEU A 99 0.22 -7.76 35.40
N GLU A 100 -0.32 -8.96 35.23
CA GLU A 100 -0.24 -10.02 36.23
C GLU A 100 1.18 -10.54 36.45
N GLN A 101 1.98 -10.63 35.41
CA GLN A 101 3.32 -11.24 35.47
C GLN A 101 4.45 -10.20 35.58
N GLY A 102 4.16 -8.93 35.31
CA GLY A 102 5.17 -7.87 35.31
C GLY A 102 6.24 -8.03 34.22
N LEU A 103 5.96 -8.83 33.18
CA LEU A 103 6.90 -9.14 32.10
C LEU A 103 6.37 -8.63 30.75
N ALA A 104 7.28 -8.02 29.97
CA ALA A 104 6.94 -7.61 28.60
C ALA A 104 6.57 -8.83 27.75
N ARG A 105 5.50 -8.69 26.99
CA ARG A 105 4.99 -9.72 26.09
C ARG A 105 4.85 -9.18 24.67
N ARG A 106 5.07 -10.05 23.73
CA ARG A 106 4.88 -9.74 22.31
C ARG A 106 4.02 -10.82 21.65
N ARG A 107 3.07 -10.37 20.85
CA ARG A 107 2.32 -11.22 19.93
C ARG A 107 2.72 -10.81 18.52
N GLY A 108 3.27 -11.77 17.77
CA GLY A 108 3.91 -11.48 16.48
C GLY A 108 2.93 -10.88 15.51
N GLU A 109 2.03 -11.71 15.01
CA GLU A 109 1.06 -11.31 14.02
C GLU A 109 -0.32 -11.83 14.36
N ASP A 110 -1.30 -10.93 14.33
CA ASP A 110 -2.70 -11.27 14.53
C ASP A 110 -3.62 -10.37 13.70
N ARG A 111 -4.89 -10.71 13.64
CA ARG A 111 -5.92 -9.95 12.96
C ARG A 111 -6.68 -9.09 13.95
N LEU A 112 -6.69 -7.80 13.69
CA LEU A 112 -7.50 -6.84 14.43
C LEU A 112 -8.73 -6.49 13.59
N ARG A 113 -9.91 -6.68 14.16
CA ARG A 113 -11.17 -6.37 13.48
C ARG A 113 -11.70 -5.02 13.95
N ALA A 114 -11.83 -4.07 13.02
CA ALA A 114 -12.34 -2.73 13.28
C ALA A 114 -13.36 -2.32 12.21
N ARG A 115 -14.53 -1.83 12.63
CA ARG A 115 -15.57 -1.23 11.76
C ARG A 115 -15.85 -2.01 10.46
N GLY A 116 -15.81 -3.34 10.50
CA GLY A 116 -16.15 -4.19 9.34
C GLY A 116 -14.99 -4.60 8.43
N HIS A 117 -13.75 -4.21 8.75
CA HIS A 117 -12.53 -4.70 8.08
C HIS A 117 -11.56 -5.32 9.06
N GLU A 118 -10.74 -6.22 8.56
CA GLU A 118 -9.65 -6.84 9.30
C GLU A 118 -8.33 -6.20 8.91
N VAL A 119 -7.54 -5.83 9.92
CA VAL A 119 -6.19 -5.27 9.75
C VAL A 119 -5.20 -6.24 10.38
N SER A 120 -4.11 -6.56 9.67
CA SER A 120 -3.02 -7.36 10.23
C SER A 120 -2.14 -6.47 11.09
N VAL A 121 -1.97 -6.84 12.35
CA VAL A 121 -1.16 -6.08 13.31
C VAL A 121 -0.18 -6.98 14.05
N SER A 122 0.95 -6.42 14.49
CA SER A 122 1.73 -6.99 15.57
C SER A 122 1.49 -6.18 16.85
N ALA A 123 1.46 -6.85 18.00
CA ALA A 123 1.23 -6.22 19.27
C ALA A 123 2.35 -6.52 20.25
N SER A 124 2.74 -5.53 21.04
CA SER A 124 3.64 -5.69 22.18
C SER A 124 3.09 -4.95 23.38
N CYS A 125 3.16 -5.57 24.55
CA CYS A 125 2.75 -4.97 25.80
C CYS A 125 3.92 -5.01 26.78
N ALA A 126 4.24 -3.87 27.39
CA ALA A 126 5.32 -3.74 28.35
C ALA A 126 4.79 -3.15 29.66
N PRO A 127 5.21 -3.68 30.82
CA PRO A 127 4.85 -3.12 32.13
C PRO A 127 5.57 -1.78 32.33
N VAL A 128 4.90 -0.87 33.03
CA VAL A 128 5.44 0.43 33.46
C VAL A 128 5.61 0.42 34.96
N HIS A 129 6.83 0.69 35.40
CA HIS A 129 7.18 0.76 36.82
C HIS A 129 7.53 2.20 37.24
N ASP A 130 7.31 2.54 38.48
CA ASP A 130 7.79 3.80 39.06
C ASP A 130 9.28 3.73 39.44
N GLN A 131 9.79 4.83 40.02
CA GLN A 131 11.18 4.90 40.46
C GLN A 131 11.52 3.96 41.63
N GLN A 132 10.51 3.42 42.32
CA GLN A 132 10.63 2.45 43.41
C GLN A 132 10.52 1.00 42.91
N GLY A 133 10.24 0.80 41.62
CA GLY A 133 10.07 -0.53 41.02
C GLY A 133 8.67 -1.11 41.13
N GLU A 134 7.69 -0.34 41.64
CA GLU A 134 6.30 -0.76 41.76
C GLU A 134 5.59 -0.65 40.40
N LEU A 135 4.76 -1.65 40.10
CA LEU A 135 3.98 -1.68 38.86
C LEU A 135 2.91 -0.58 38.83
N ARG A 136 3.01 0.35 37.90
CA ARG A 136 2.05 1.46 37.71
C ARG A 136 1.06 1.21 36.60
N GLY A 137 1.36 0.26 35.69
CA GLY A 137 0.48 -0.03 34.58
C GLY A 137 1.19 -0.78 33.47
N ALA A 138 0.62 -0.71 32.27
CA ALA A 138 1.21 -1.29 31.06
C ALA A 138 0.97 -0.40 29.84
N VAL A 139 1.85 -0.48 28.86
CA VAL A 139 1.69 0.14 27.55
C VAL A 139 1.62 -0.94 26.47
N LEU A 140 0.51 -0.99 25.76
CA LEU A 140 0.27 -1.84 24.62
C LEU A 140 0.52 -1.02 23.33
N VAL A 141 1.39 -1.53 22.47
CA VAL A 141 1.73 -0.94 21.18
C VAL A 141 1.24 -1.85 20.06
N LEU A 142 0.48 -1.30 19.13
CA LEU A 142 -0.07 -1.97 17.96
C LEU A 142 0.63 -1.42 16.71
N HIS A 143 1.32 -2.28 16.00
CA HIS A 143 1.97 -1.93 14.73
C HIS A 143 1.16 -2.49 13.56
N ASP A 144 0.74 -1.61 12.63
CA ASP A 144 0.01 -2.00 11.42
C ASP A 144 0.95 -2.65 10.41
N LEU A 145 0.71 -3.91 10.09
CA LEU A 145 1.50 -4.70 9.14
C LEU A 145 0.93 -4.68 7.71
N THR A 146 -0.17 -3.96 7.47
CA THR A 146 -0.89 -4.01 6.20
C THR A 146 0.01 -3.67 5.01
N LEU A 147 0.79 -2.60 5.14
CA LEU A 147 1.69 -2.17 4.08
C LEU A 147 2.91 -3.09 3.93
N GLU A 148 3.52 -3.52 5.04
CA GLU A 148 4.66 -4.45 5.00
C GLU A 148 4.29 -5.76 4.31
N ARG A 149 3.10 -6.27 4.61
CA ARG A 149 2.57 -7.48 3.95
C ARG A 149 2.25 -7.28 2.48
N ALA A 150 1.64 -6.15 2.14
CA ALA A 150 1.40 -5.81 0.75
C ALA A 150 2.72 -5.78 -0.03
N LEU A 151 3.75 -5.16 0.50
CA LEU A 151 5.08 -5.09 -0.10
C LEU A 151 5.76 -6.47 -0.17
N ASP A 152 5.73 -7.27 0.91
CA ASP A 152 6.32 -8.62 0.94
C ASP A 152 5.62 -9.55 -0.06
N THR A 153 4.29 -9.52 -0.10
CA THR A 153 3.51 -10.29 -1.07
C THR A 153 3.82 -9.84 -2.50
N THR A 154 3.98 -8.54 -2.71
CA THR A 154 4.32 -7.96 -4.01
C THR A 154 5.72 -8.40 -4.44
N THR A 155 6.69 -8.35 -3.55
CA THR A 155 8.07 -8.78 -3.83
C THR A 155 8.14 -10.27 -4.13
N ARG A 156 7.51 -11.11 -3.32
CA ARG A 156 7.48 -12.58 -3.56
C ARG A 156 6.82 -12.94 -4.89
N ARG A 157 5.74 -12.26 -5.26
CA ARG A 157 5.09 -12.46 -6.58
C ARG A 157 5.99 -11.98 -7.71
N ALA A 158 6.70 -10.86 -7.54
CA ALA A 158 7.66 -10.38 -8.53
C ALA A 158 8.82 -11.37 -8.73
N ASP A 159 9.36 -11.94 -7.64
CA ASP A 159 10.43 -12.96 -7.71
C ASP A 159 9.95 -14.25 -8.41
N GLN A 160 8.74 -14.70 -8.12
CA GLN A 160 8.13 -15.85 -8.82
C GLN A 160 7.95 -15.58 -10.33
N LEU A 161 7.52 -14.36 -10.68
CA LEU A 161 7.39 -13.95 -12.07
C LEU A 161 8.73 -13.85 -12.76
N ALA A 162 9.77 -13.34 -12.10
CA ALA A 162 11.12 -13.26 -12.64
C ALA A 162 11.71 -14.66 -12.90
N ALA A 163 11.52 -15.60 -11.96
CA ALA A 163 11.95 -16.99 -12.12
C ALA A 163 11.23 -17.66 -13.31
N LEU A 164 9.90 -17.50 -13.41
CA LEU A 164 9.12 -18.01 -14.53
C LEU A 164 9.55 -17.37 -15.86
N GLY A 165 9.82 -16.07 -15.85
CA GLY A 165 10.25 -15.33 -17.02
C GLY A 165 11.62 -15.73 -17.53
N SER A 166 12.57 -16.12 -16.67
CA SER A 166 13.89 -16.61 -17.11
C SER A 166 13.78 -17.91 -17.90
N VAL A 167 12.90 -18.82 -17.47
CA VAL A 167 12.58 -20.05 -18.21
C VAL A 167 11.82 -19.74 -19.49
N ALA A 168 10.85 -18.81 -19.42
CA ALA A 168 10.07 -18.41 -20.58
C ALA A 168 10.91 -17.74 -21.67
N LEU A 169 11.97 -17.02 -21.31
CA LEU A 169 12.88 -16.38 -22.27
C LEU A 169 13.60 -17.41 -23.16
N GLY A 170 14.09 -18.52 -22.58
CA GLY A 170 14.69 -19.63 -23.34
C GLY A 170 13.68 -20.30 -24.26
N LEU A 171 12.50 -20.64 -23.71
CA LEU A 171 11.44 -21.30 -24.46
C LEU A 171 10.81 -20.39 -25.52
N ALA A 172 10.75 -19.08 -25.31
CA ALA A 172 10.16 -18.12 -26.25
C ALA A 172 10.87 -18.16 -27.62
N HIS A 173 12.19 -18.22 -27.64
CA HIS A 173 12.95 -18.35 -28.89
C HIS A 173 12.71 -19.69 -29.57
N GLU A 174 12.66 -20.78 -28.80
CA GLU A 174 12.42 -22.12 -29.33
C GLU A 174 11.00 -22.33 -29.83
N ILE A 175 10.00 -21.63 -29.25
CA ILE A 175 8.61 -21.68 -29.72
C ILE A 175 8.41 -20.77 -30.94
N ARG A 176 9.02 -19.58 -30.95
CA ARG A 176 8.87 -18.63 -32.09
C ARG A 176 9.39 -19.20 -33.40
N ASN A 177 10.46 -19.97 -33.38
CA ASN A 177 11.05 -20.57 -34.58
C ASN A 177 10.06 -21.49 -35.32
N PRO A 178 9.42 -22.52 -34.72
CA PRO A 178 8.42 -23.32 -35.41
C PRO A 178 7.17 -22.53 -35.81
N LEU A 179 6.73 -21.56 -34.98
CA LEU A 179 5.61 -20.70 -35.32
C LEU A 179 5.88 -19.86 -36.56
N GLY A 180 7.09 -19.32 -36.72
CA GLY A 180 7.52 -18.63 -37.92
C GLY A 180 7.49 -19.52 -39.18
N GLY A 181 7.92 -20.79 -39.04
CA GLY A 181 7.82 -21.80 -40.07
C GLY A 181 6.37 -22.10 -40.49
N ILE A 182 5.48 -22.32 -39.51
CA ILE A 182 4.06 -22.57 -39.74
C ILE A 182 3.41 -21.36 -40.44
N LYS A 183 3.70 -20.14 -39.96
CA LYS A 183 3.18 -18.89 -40.57
C LYS A 183 3.63 -18.74 -42.03
N GLY A 184 4.94 -18.94 -42.27
CA GLY A 184 5.50 -18.86 -43.63
C GLY A 184 4.87 -19.88 -44.59
N ALA A 185 4.70 -21.13 -44.15
CA ALA A 185 4.03 -22.16 -44.92
C ALA A 185 2.55 -21.80 -45.21
N ALA A 186 1.83 -21.31 -44.20
CA ALA A 186 0.43 -20.88 -44.37
C ALA A 186 0.31 -19.68 -45.34
N GLN A 187 1.23 -18.72 -45.27
CA GLN A 187 1.26 -17.58 -46.18
C GLN A 187 1.54 -17.99 -47.64
N LEU A 188 2.45 -18.94 -47.84
CA LEU A 188 2.74 -19.50 -49.17
C LEU A 188 1.53 -20.27 -49.74
N LEU A 189 0.87 -21.09 -48.92
CA LEU A 189 -0.37 -21.77 -49.29
C LEU A 189 -1.45 -20.77 -49.70
N ARG A 190 -1.69 -19.76 -48.89
CA ARG A 190 -2.68 -18.70 -49.13
C ARG A 190 -2.47 -18.01 -50.50
N ALA A 191 -1.22 -17.72 -50.84
CA ALA A 191 -0.88 -17.07 -52.11
C ALA A 191 -1.20 -17.91 -53.34
N ASN A 192 -1.29 -19.25 -53.22
CA ASN A 192 -1.52 -20.19 -54.32
C ASN A 192 -2.93 -20.79 -54.33
N LEU A 193 -3.79 -20.46 -53.35
CA LEU A 193 -5.15 -20.97 -53.23
C LEU A 193 -6.13 -20.04 -53.94
N SER A 194 -7.05 -20.64 -54.72
CA SER A 194 -8.15 -19.94 -55.41
C SER A 194 -9.53 -20.24 -54.78
N ASP A 195 -9.64 -21.30 -53.98
CA ASP A 195 -10.88 -21.67 -53.29
C ASP A 195 -11.09 -20.79 -52.07
N PRO A 196 -12.21 -20.03 -51.98
CA PRO A 196 -12.47 -19.14 -50.83
C PRO A 196 -12.48 -19.86 -49.49
N ALA A 197 -12.97 -21.10 -49.40
CA ALA A 197 -13.01 -21.86 -48.15
C ALA A 197 -11.61 -22.24 -47.69
N GLN A 198 -10.70 -22.60 -48.59
CA GLN A 198 -9.30 -22.90 -48.28
C GLN A 198 -8.52 -21.64 -47.89
N VAL A 199 -8.79 -20.52 -48.54
CA VAL A 199 -8.22 -19.21 -48.18
C VAL A 199 -8.64 -18.83 -46.78
N GLN A 200 -9.93 -18.97 -46.45
CA GLN A 200 -10.45 -18.68 -45.12
C GLN A 200 -9.81 -19.56 -44.03
N ALA A 201 -9.65 -20.86 -44.28
CA ALA A 201 -8.98 -21.78 -43.40
C ALA A 201 -7.52 -21.38 -43.14
N THR A 202 -6.81 -20.99 -44.18
CA THR A 202 -5.42 -20.55 -44.08
C THR A 202 -5.29 -19.23 -43.32
N ASP A 203 -6.24 -18.31 -43.51
CA ASP A 203 -6.31 -17.06 -42.72
C ASP A 203 -6.55 -17.33 -41.22
N VAL A 204 -7.30 -18.37 -40.87
CA VAL A 204 -7.45 -18.80 -39.47
C VAL A 204 -6.12 -19.27 -38.90
N ILE A 205 -5.36 -20.08 -39.64
CA ILE A 205 -4.04 -20.56 -39.19
C ILE A 205 -3.09 -19.38 -38.98
N ILE A 206 -3.01 -18.43 -39.92
CA ILE A 206 -2.16 -17.24 -39.80
C ILE A 206 -2.53 -16.44 -38.52
N ARG A 207 -3.83 -16.16 -38.34
CA ARG A 207 -4.31 -15.43 -37.13
C ARG A 207 -3.98 -16.13 -35.84
N GLU A 208 -4.10 -17.47 -35.82
CA GLU A 208 -3.80 -18.21 -34.56
C GLU A 208 -2.29 -18.24 -34.27
N VAL A 209 -1.45 -18.33 -35.31
CA VAL A 209 0.01 -18.22 -35.15
C VAL A 209 0.39 -16.81 -34.67
N ASP A 210 -0.21 -15.75 -35.21
CA ASP A 210 0.02 -14.38 -34.73
C ASP A 210 -0.42 -14.20 -33.27
N ARG A 211 -1.52 -14.82 -32.88
CA ARG A 211 -1.98 -14.85 -31.49
C ARG A 211 -0.97 -15.55 -30.57
N LEU A 212 -0.46 -16.71 -30.99
CA LEU A 212 0.55 -17.46 -30.22
C LEU A 212 1.87 -16.68 -30.11
N ASP A 213 2.31 -16.02 -31.19
CA ASP A 213 3.53 -15.19 -31.14
C ASP A 213 3.35 -14.00 -30.17
N GLY A 214 2.16 -13.40 -30.14
CA GLY A 214 1.80 -12.38 -29.13
C GLY A 214 1.85 -12.90 -27.70
N LEU A 215 1.41 -14.15 -27.44
CA LEU A 215 1.52 -14.79 -26.13
C LEU A 215 2.97 -15.03 -25.73
N VAL A 216 3.80 -15.51 -26.66
CA VAL A 216 5.23 -15.74 -26.45
C VAL A 216 5.94 -14.42 -26.12
N GLU A 217 5.59 -13.31 -26.78
CA GLU A 217 6.16 -12.00 -26.50
C GLU A 217 5.75 -11.48 -25.10
N GLN A 218 4.51 -11.71 -24.69
CA GLN A 218 4.08 -11.39 -23.32
C GLN A 218 4.80 -12.22 -22.27
N LEU A 219 5.06 -13.51 -22.53
CA LEU A 219 5.87 -14.38 -21.67
C LEU A 219 7.31 -13.88 -21.58
N ARG A 220 7.90 -13.46 -22.69
CA ARG A 220 9.23 -12.84 -22.72
C ARG A 220 9.30 -11.60 -21.84
N GLY A 221 8.22 -10.80 -21.84
CA GLY A 221 8.09 -9.64 -20.96
C GLY A 221 8.07 -9.96 -19.46
N LEU A 222 7.88 -11.23 -19.06
CA LEU A 222 8.01 -11.68 -17.67
C LEU A 222 9.45 -12.02 -17.28
N GLY A 223 10.34 -12.23 -18.28
CA GLY A 223 11.75 -12.53 -18.05
C GLY A 223 12.52 -11.35 -17.47
N THR A 224 13.84 -11.53 -17.38
CA THR A 224 14.75 -10.56 -16.77
C THR A 224 14.39 -9.13 -17.15
N PRO A 225 14.03 -8.25 -16.20
CA PRO A 225 13.69 -6.88 -16.53
C PRO A 225 14.89 -6.23 -17.23
N PRO A 226 14.70 -5.53 -18.34
CA PRO A 226 15.73 -4.61 -18.82
C PRO A 226 16.06 -3.68 -17.65
N ARG A 227 17.33 -3.32 -17.49
CA ARG A 227 17.73 -2.35 -16.44
C ARG A 227 16.79 -1.16 -16.50
N LEU A 228 16.06 -0.93 -15.40
CA LEU A 228 15.13 0.19 -15.28
C LEU A 228 15.83 1.49 -15.66
N GLN A 229 15.30 2.18 -16.64
CA GLN A 229 15.74 3.53 -17.02
C GLN A 229 14.93 4.54 -16.22
N LEU A 230 15.24 4.65 -14.93
CA LEU A 230 14.55 5.57 -14.05
C LEU A 230 14.90 7.02 -14.39
N ALA A 231 13.87 7.80 -14.70
CA ALA A 231 13.95 9.25 -14.92
C ALA A 231 12.69 9.92 -14.34
N PRO A 232 12.74 11.22 -14.01
CA PRO A 232 11.54 11.96 -13.62
C PRO A 232 10.47 11.90 -14.72
N GLN A 233 9.26 11.46 -14.36
CA GLN A 233 8.16 11.26 -15.30
C GLN A 233 6.93 12.03 -14.85
N ASN A 234 6.33 12.74 -15.78
CA ASN A 234 5.02 13.33 -15.61
C ASN A 234 3.94 12.27 -15.92
N ILE A 235 3.25 11.82 -14.89
CA ILE A 235 2.23 10.76 -14.99
C ILE A 235 1.05 11.18 -15.90
N HIS A 236 0.64 12.45 -15.83
CA HIS A 236 -0.47 12.93 -16.68
C HIS A 236 -0.14 12.81 -18.17
N ARG A 237 1.14 13.06 -18.54
CA ARG A 237 1.57 12.90 -19.94
C ARG A 237 1.47 11.45 -20.39
N ILE A 238 1.90 10.51 -19.55
CA ILE A 238 1.79 9.07 -19.84
C ILE A 238 0.32 8.66 -19.98
N LEU A 239 -0.54 9.08 -19.03
CA LEU A 239 -1.96 8.76 -19.05
C LEU A 239 -2.65 9.35 -20.29
N ASN A 240 -2.37 10.60 -20.66
CA ASN A 240 -2.94 11.22 -21.84
C ASN A 240 -2.53 10.51 -23.13
N ASP A 241 -1.26 10.10 -23.27
CA ASP A 241 -0.78 9.32 -24.43
C ASP A 241 -1.51 7.97 -24.53
N VAL A 242 -1.68 7.26 -23.41
CA VAL A 242 -2.41 5.98 -23.36
C VAL A 242 -3.88 6.16 -23.72
N LEU A 243 -4.54 7.15 -23.14
CA LEU A 243 -5.95 7.42 -23.40
C LEU A 243 -6.19 7.85 -24.86
N ALA A 244 -5.30 8.66 -25.43
CA ALA A 244 -5.37 9.06 -26.83
C ALA A 244 -5.23 7.85 -27.77
N LEU A 245 -4.32 6.91 -27.47
CA LEU A 245 -4.14 5.68 -28.22
C LEU A 245 -5.37 4.77 -28.14
N GLN A 246 -5.91 4.55 -26.93
CA GLN A 246 -7.06 3.67 -26.73
C GLN A 246 -8.36 4.19 -27.33
N ARG A 247 -8.54 5.52 -27.39
CA ARG A 247 -9.69 6.13 -28.08
C ARG A 247 -9.76 5.83 -29.58
N GLN A 248 -8.63 5.47 -30.21
CA GLN A 248 -8.59 5.11 -31.63
C GLN A 248 -8.85 3.61 -31.86
N ALA A 249 -8.91 2.81 -30.78
CA ALA A 249 -9.17 1.38 -30.89
C ALA A 249 -10.64 1.11 -31.29
N PRO A 250 -10.90 0.11 -32.14
CA PRO A 250 -12.26 -0.24 -32.56
C PRO A 250 -13.21 -0.57 -31.39
N ASP A 251 -12.66 -1.09 -30.31
CA ASP A 251 -13.40 -1.54 -29.12
C ASP A 251 -13.83 -0.37 -28.21
N TRP A 252 -13.39 0.86 -28.50
CA TRP A 252 -13.76 2.04 -27.70
C TRP A 252 -15.27 2.34 -27.78
N GLY A 253 -15.87 2.23 -28.96
CA GLY A 253 -17.30 2.41 -29.16
C GLY A 253 -17.84 3.75 -28.64
N GLN A 254 -18.83 3.71 -27.75
CA GLN A 254 -19.49 4.87 -27.12
C GLN A 254 -19.07 5.06 -25.65
N ILE A 255 -17.87 4.65 -25.28
CA ILE A 255 -17.36 4.82 -23.90
C ILE A 255 -17.18 6.31 -23.59
N VAL A 256 -17.78 6.73 -22.47
CA VAL A 256 -17.61 8.09 -21.92
C VAL A 256 -16.35 8.09 -21.04
N LEU A 257 -15.36 8.92 -21.40
CA LEU A 257 -14.16 9.11 -20.61
C LEU A 257 -14.30 10.31 -19.67
N ARG A 258 -14.06 10.08 -18.39
CA ARG A 258 -13.85 11.12 -17.38
C ARG A 258 -12.41 11.14 -16.89
N THR A 259 -11.81 12.32 -16.84
CA THR A 259 -10.46 12.51 -16.30
C THR A 259 -10.52 13.52 -15.16
N GLU A 260 -10.01 13.12 -13.98
CA GLU A 260 -9.93 13.94 -12.78
C GLU A 260 -8.48 14.01 -12.34
N PHE A 261 -7.69 14.85 -12.99
CA PHE A 261 -6.27 14.96 -12.75
C PHE A 261 -5.96 16.08 -11.76
N ASP A 262 -5.24 15.76 -10.69
CA ASP A 262 -4.73 16.73 -9.74
C ASP A 262 -3.55 17.50 -10.36
N PRO A 263 -3.69 18.81 -10.69
CA PRO A 263 -2.62 19.55 -11.37
C PRO A 263 -1.37 19.79 -10.51
N SER A 264 -1.45 19.56 -9.20
CA SER A 264 -0.35 19.76 -8.25
C SER A 264 0.60 18.56 -8.13
N LEU A 265 0.35 17.48 -8.90
CA LEU A 265 1.15 16.27 -8.81
C LEU A 265 2.60 16.48 -9.20
N PRO A 266 3.55 16.08 -8.33
CA PRO A 266 4.97 16.06 -8.66
C PRO A 266 5.29 14.91 -9.64
N GLU A 267 6.47 14.98 -10.24
CA GLU A 267 7.00 13.90 -11.07
C GLU A 267 7.34 12.67 -10.22
N VAL A 268 7.19 11.50 -10.82
CA VAL A 268 7.62 10.23 -10.22
C VAL A 268 8.91 9.75 -10.88
N LEU A 269 9.79 9.13 -10.11
CA LEU A 269 10.96 8.47 -10.66
C LEU A 269 10.55 7.13 -11.27
N GLY A 270 10.60 7.03 -12.59
CA GLY A 270 10.09 5.83 -13.26
C GLY A 270 10.60 5.64 -14.68
N ASP A 271 10.44 4.42 -15.19
CA ASP A 271 10.66 4.07 -16.59
C ASP A 271 9.37 4.33 -17.39
N ARG A 272 9.45 5.30 -18.32
CA ARG A 272 8.30 5.72 -19.13
C ARG A 272 7.66 4.56 -19.88
N ALA A 273 8.46 3.69 -20.50
CA ALA A 273 7.95 2.61 -21.33
C ALA A 273 7.18 1.59 -20.48
N GLN A 274 7.73 1.24 -19.31
CA GLN A 274 7.10 0.31 -18.40
C GLN A 274 5.83 0.89 -17.75
N LEU A 275 5.86 2.15 -17.29
CA LEU A 275 4.66 2.81 -16.75
C LEU A 275 3.57 2.97 -17.82
N THR A 276 3.94 3.28 -19.06
CA THR A 276 2.99 3.29 -20.20
C THR A 276 2.34 1.91 -20.38
N GLN A 277 3.10 0.83 -20.28
CA GLN A 277 2.59 -0.54 -20.38
C GLN A 277 1.58 -0.86 -19.24
N VAL A 278 1.85 -0.42 -18.01
CA VAL A 278 0.92 -0.59 -16.88
C VAL A 278 -0.42 0.06 -17.20
N PHE A 279 -0.41 1.35 -17.52
CA PHE A 279 -1.66 2.08 -17.76
C PHE A 279 -2.37 1.63 -19.03
N LEU A 280 -1.63 1.24 -20.07
CA LEU A 280 -2.21 0.65 -21.28
C LEU A 280 -2.97 -0.65 -20.95
N ASN A 281 -2.38 -1.53 -20.15
CA ASN A 281 -3.03 -2.77 -19.74
C ASN A 281 -4.28 -2.52 -18.90
N LEU A 282 -4.24 -1.57 -17.96
CA LEU A 282 -5.39 -1.25 -17.10
C LEU A 282 -6.52 -0.61 -17.90
N VAL A 283 -6.22 0.38 -18.75
CA VAL A 283 -7.22 1.06 -19.56
C VAL A 283 -7.83 0.09 -20.58
N ARG A 284 -7.01 -0.75 -21.23
CA ARG A 284 -7.51 -1.79 -22.15
C ARG A 284 -8.42 -2.78 -21.45
N ASN A 285 -8.06 -3.22 -20.22
CA ASN A 285 -8.93 -4.12 -19.45
C ASN A 285 -10.28 -3.50 -19.14
N ALA A 286 -10.32 -2.21 -18.82
CA ALA A 286 -11.54 -1.46 -18.59
C ALA A 286 -12.38 -1.32 -19.87
N VAL A 287 -11.76 -0.95 -21.01
CA VAL A 287 -12.43 -0.84 -22.31
C VAL A 287 -13.06 -2.18 -22.74
N GLU A 288 -12.31 -3.29 -22.61
CA GLU A 288 -12.80 -4.63 -22.89
C GLU A 288 -13.98 -5.02 -21.97
N SER A 289 -13.93 -4.63 -20.69
CA SER A 289 -14.99 -4.88 -19.72
C SER A 289 -16.28 -4.14 -20.08
N LEU A 290 -16.15 -2.92 -20.58
CA LEU A 290 -17.28 -2.07 -20.97
C LEU A 290 -17.94 -2.49 -22.29
N SER A 291 -17.27 -3.31 -23.11
CA SER A 291 -17.82 -3.83 -24.38
C SER A 291 -18.40 -2.71 -25.30
N GLY A 292 -17.72 -1.57 -25.34
CA GLY A 292 -18.07 -0.42 -26.17
C GLY A 292 -19.11 0.55 -25.60
N HIS A 293 -19.63 0.35 -24.38
CA HIS A 293 -20.62 1.22 -23.74
C HIS A 293 -20.31 1.35 -22.24
N GLY A 294 -20.47 2.54 -21.68
CA GLY A 294 -20.30 2.79 -20.25
C GLY A 294 -19.34 3.93 -19.98
N GLU A 295 -18.88 4.04 -18.74
CA GLU A 295 -18.02 5.11 -18.28
C GLU A 295 -16.67 4.58 -17.80
N LEU A 296 -15.59 5.18 -18.31
CA LEU A 296 -14.23 4.99 -17.84
C LEU A 296 -13.76 6.25 -17.14
N THR A 297 -13.44 6.16 -15.86
CA THR A 297 -12.89 7.27 -15.07
C THR A 297 -11.41 7.02 -14.78
N VAL A 298 -10.56 8.01 -15.08
CA VAL A 298 -9.15 8.00 -14.70
C VAL A 298 -8.86 9.21 -13.84
N SER A 299 -8.43 8.97 -12.60
CA SER A 299 -8.14 10.04 -11.65
C SER A 299 -6.76 9.89 -11.03
N THR A 300 -6.21 11.04 -10.60
CA THR A 300 -4.90 11.09 -9.94
C THR A 300 -4.99 11.96 -8.69
N ARG A 301 -4.29 11.55 -7.60
CA ARG A 301 -4.27 12.29 -6.33
C ARG A 301 -2.93 12.10 -5.64
N ILE A 302 -2.53 13.08 -4.81
CA ILE A 302 -1.47 12.89 -3.81
C ILE A 302 -2.09 12.19 -2.61
N GLU A 303 -1.51 11.06 -2.21
CA GLU A 303 -1.83 10.42 -0.94
C GLU A 303 -0.75 10.77 0.09
N THR A 304 -1.15 11.55 1.08
CA THR A 304 -0.30 11.83 2.24
C THR A 304 -0.55 10.73 3.28
N ARG A 305 -0.09 9.52 3.04
CA ARG A 305 -0.15 8.45 4.05
C ARG A 305 1.09 8.50 4.92
N TYR A 306 0.91 8.83 6.18
CA TYR A 306 1.94 8.96 7.21
C TYR A 306 2.53 7.61 7.69
N HIS A 307 2.66 6.57 6.87
CA HIS A 307 3.01 5.24 7.37
C HIS A 307 4.02 4.46 6.56
N VAL A 308 5.18 5.04 6.26
CA VAL A 308 6.36 4.21 5.96
C VAL A 308 7.61 4.83 6.58
N ARG A 309 7.96 4.37 7.78
CA ARG A 309 9.26 4.64 8.39
C ARG A 309 10.30 3.69 7.80
N ARG A 310 11.04 4.17 6.79
CA ARG A 310 12.46 3.90 6.72
C ARG A 310 13.17 5.24 6.83
N ARG A 311 13.77 5.50 8.02
CA ARG A 311 14.65 6.64 8.33
C ARG A 311 14.24 7.98 7.70
N SER A 312 13.54 8.81 8.46
CA SER A 312 13.62 10.29 8.38
C SER A 312 13.16 11.02 7.12
N GLN A 313 12.28 10.46 6.28
CA GLN A 313 11.78 11.17 5.09
C GLN A 313 10.26 11.02 4.96
N ARG A 314 9.58 12.13 4.69
CA ARG A 314 8.14 12.17 4.37
C ARG A 314 7.95 11.59 2.97
N ASN A 315 7.68 10.30 2.86
CA ASN A 315 7.38 9.71 1.57
C ASN A 315 5.96 10.11 1.16
N GLN A 316 5.85 10.99 0.19
CA GLN A 316 4.61 11.27 -0.53
C GLN A 316 4.41 10.17 -1.57
N PHE A 317 3.18 9.74 -1.73
CA PHE A 317 2.79 8.79 -2.75
C PHE A 317 1.79 9.44 -3.69
N LEU A 318 1.91 9.10 -4.96
CA LEU A 318 0.96 9.45 -6.00
C LEU A 318 0.06 8.25 -6.24
N SER A 319 -1.25 8.46 -6.28
CA SER A 319 -2.25 7.46 -6.60
C SER A 319 -2.86 7.74 -7.96
N VAL A 320 -2.87 6.72 -8.83
CA VAL A 320 -3.61 6.72 -10.09
C VAL A 320 -4.72 5.70 -9.99
N VAL A 321 -5.94 6.12 -10.23
CA VAL A 321 -7.13 5.26 -10.21
C VAL A 321 -7.65 5.10 -11.63
N VAL A 322 -7.83 3.85 -12.05
CA VAL A 322 -8.55 3.49 -13.28
C VAL A 322 -9.81 2.75 -12.88
N MET A 323 -10.97 3.30 -13.20
CA MET A 323 -12.27 2.81 -12.76
C MET A 323 -13.23 2.72 -13.94
N ASP A 324 -13.93 1.60 -14.06
CA ASP A 324 -15.01 1.37 -15.03
C ASP A 324 -16.34 1.10 -14.32
N ASP A 325 -17.44 1.21 -15.02
CA ASP A 325 -18.78 0.86 -14.58
C ASP A 325 -19.31 -0.45 -15.20
N GLY A 326 -18.40 -1.30 -15.64
CA GLY A 326 -18.67 -2.61 -16.20
C GLY A 326 -19.23 -3.62 -15.19
N PRO A 327 -19.16 -4.94 -15.48
CA PRO A 327 -19.71 -5.98 -14.60
C PRO A 327 -18.97 -6.13 -13.27
N GLY A 328 -17.74 -5.57 -13.17
CA GLY A 328 -16.90 -5.67 -11.98
C GLY A 328 -16.15 -7.00 -11.87
N VAL A 329 -15.57 -7.23 -10.68
CA VAL A 329 -14.77 -8.42 -10.37
C VAL A 329 -15.46 -9.23 -9.29
N PRO A 330 -15.85 -10.51 -9.57
CA PRO A 330 -16.44 -11.40 -8.57
C PRO A 330 -15.51 -11.61 -7.35
N GLU A 331 -16.10 -11.78 -6.16
CA GLU A 331 -15.34 -11.91 -4.91
C GLU A 331 -14.39 -13.12 -4.90
N ASP A 332 -14.84 -14.25 -5.44
CA ASP A 332 -14.10 -15.51 -5.50
C ASP A 332 -12.80 -15.43 -6.33
N VAL A 333 -12.72 -14.48 -7.27
CA VAL A 333 -11.55 -14.31 -8.14
C VAL A 333 -10.62 -13.17 -7.73
N GLN A 334 -11.03 -12.31 -6.80
CA GLN A 334 -10.24 -11.12 -6.41
C GLN A 334 -8.84 -11.47 -5.90
N SER A 335 -8.69 -12.55 -5.14
CA SER A 335 -7.40 -13.00 -4.61
C SER A 335 -6.42 -13.49 -5.70
N HIS A 336 -6.93 -13.84 -6.89
CA HIS A 336 -6.17 -14.39 -8.00
C HIS A 336 -5.93 -13.42 -9.16
N LEU A 337 -6.47 -12.20 -9.09
CA LEU A 337 -6.42 -11.21 -10.19
C LEU A 337 -5.01 -10.93 -10.73
N PHE A 338 -4.02 -10.90 -9.84
CA PHE A 338 -2.63 -10.65 -10.20
C PHE A 338 -1.80 -11.94 -10.37
N SER A 339 -2.45 -13.10 -10.31
CA SER A 339 -1.76 -14.38 -10.54
C SER A 339 -1.52 -14.57 -12.05
N PRO A 340 -0.31 -15.03 -12.45
CA PRO A 340 -0.03 -15.32 -13.86
C PRO A 340 -1.00 -16.33 -14.44
N PHE A 341 -1.37 -16.16 -15.70
CA PHE A 341 -2.31 -17.02 -16.45
C PHE A 341 -3.74 -17.04 -15.93
N PHE A 342 -4.05 -16.29 -14.88
CA PHE A 342 -5.42 -16.18 -14.39
C PHE A 342 -6.22 -15.22 -15.27
N THR A 343 -7.31 -15.70 -15.84
CA THR A 343 -8.22 -14.90 -16.66
C THR A 343 -9.64 -15.46 -16.63
N THR A 344 -10.61 -14.57 -16.58
CA THR A 344 -12.03 -14.89 -16.76
C THR A 344 -12.50 -14.68 -18.20
N LYS A 345 -11.61 -14.14 -19.08
CA LYS A 345 -11.91 -13.85 -20.48
C LYS A 345 -11.56 -15.02 -21.36
N ALA A 346 -12.44 -15.41 -22.30
CA ALA A 346 -12.24 -16.55 -23.22
C ALA A 346 -10.97 -16.42 -24.10
N ARG A 347 -10.54 -15.21 -24.40
CA ARG A 347 -9.33 -14.90 -25.20
C ARG A 347 -8.24 -14.21 -24.42
N GLY A 348 -8.40 -14.09 -23.11
CA GLY A 348 -7.42 -13.44 -22.23
C GLY A 348 -6.20 -14.33 -22.00
N THR A 349 -5.02 -13.71 -21.91
CA THR A 349 -3.77 -14.42 -21.61
C THR A 349 -3.53 -14.60 -20.10
N GLY A 350 -4.22 -13.81 -19.28
CA GLY A 350 -4.02 -13.78 -17.83
C GLY A 350 -2.67 -13.20 -17.40
N LEU A 351 -1.89 -12.60 -18.30
CA LEU A 351 -0.57 -12.05 -18.01
C LEU A 351 -0.57 -10.54 -17.77
N GLY A 352 -1.55 -9.81 -18.29
CA GLY A 352 -1.57 -8.35 -18.26
C GLY A 352 -1.49 -7.76 -16.85
N LEU A 353 -2.34 -8.22 -15.93
CA LEU A 353 -2.35 -7.75 -14.54
C LEU A 353 -1.12 -8.21 -13.75
N ALA A 354 -0.60 -9.42 -14.03
CA ALA A 354 0.63 -9.92 -13.43
C ALA A 354 1.84 -9.05 -13.84
N VAL A 355 1.92 -8.64 -15.12
CA VAL A 355 2.94 -7.70 -15.61
C VAL A 355 2.79 -6.33 -14.95
N CYS A 356 1.55 -5.81 -14.81
CA CYS A 356 1.31 -4.55 -14.09
C CYS A 356 1.82 -4.62 -12.66
N HIS A 357 1.51 -5.70 -11.95
CA HIS A 357 1.92 -5.90 -10.58
C HIS A 357 3.46 -5.89 -10.44
N ARG A 358 4.17 -6.62 -11.31
CA ARG A 358 5.63 -6.64 -11.33
C ARG A 358 6.24 -5.26 -11.60
N ILE A 359 5.80 -4.59 -12.69
CA ILE A 359 6.33 -3.28 -13.06
C ILE A 359 6.14 -2.27 -11.92
N VAL A 360 4.95 -2.22 -11.32
CA VAL A 360 4.65 -1.31 -10.21
C VAL A 360 5.53 -1.63 -9.00
N ALA A 361 5.75 -2.92 -8.68
CA ALA A 361 6.66 -3.35 -7.62
C ALA A 361 8.11 -2.93 -7.86
N GLU A 362 8.62 -3.09 -9.09
CA GLU A 362 9.97 -2.66 -9.49
C GLU A 362 10.17 -1.14 -9.37
N HIS A 363 9.08 -0.37 -9.45
CA HIS A 363 9.05 1.08 -9.20
C HIS A 363 8.84 1.44 -7.71
N GLY A 364 8.86 0.45 -6.79
CA GLY A 364 8.62 0.67 -5.37
C GLY A 364 7.18 1.02 -5.02
N GLY A 365 6.24 0.78 -5.93
CA GLY A 365 4.82 1.06 -5.80
C GLY A 365 3.97 -0.16 -5.44
N ILE A 366 2.68 0.07 -5.36
CA ILE A 366 1.66 -0.96 -5.09
C ILE A 366 0.54 -0.82 -6.10
N ILE A 367 0.04 -1.94 -6.62
CA ILE A 367 -1.20 -2.00 -7.38
C ILE A 367 -2.22 -2.85 -6.62
N ALA A 368 -3.44 -2.34 -6.49
CA ALA A 368 -4.52 -3.01 -5.80
C ALA A 368 -5.82 -2.94 -6.61
N HIS A 369 -6.68 -3.93 -6.42
CA HIS A 369 -8.09 -3.87 -6.78
C HIS A 369 -8.88 -3.51 -5.53
N GLU A 370 -9.68 -2.45 -5.60
CA GLU A 370 -10.58 -2.06 -4.52
C GLU A 370 -12.00 -2.50 -4.85
N PRO A 371 -12.62 -3.36 -4.01
CA PRO A 371 -14.01 -3.75 -4.19
C PRO A 371 -14.92 -2.53 -4.18
N ARG A 372 -15.81 -2.44 -5.15
CA ARG A 372 -16.78 -1.36 -5.24
C ARG A 372 -18.20 -1.90 -5.02
N PRO A 373 -18.96 -1.37 -4.06
CA PRO A 373 -20.38 -1.72 -3.94
C PRO A 373 -21.12 -1.29 -5.20
N GLY A 374 -21.71 -2.23 -5.92
CA GLY A 374 -22.49 -1.95 -7.12
C GLY A 374 -21.87 -2.56 -8.37
N ARG A 375 -21.59 -1.74 -9.37
CA ARG A 375 -21.04 -2.16 -10.67
C ARG A 375 -19.63 -1.62 -10.87
N GLY A 376 -18.84 -2.35 -11.65
CA GLY A 376 -17.55 -1.90 -12.16
C GLY A 376 -16.36 -2.37 -11.36
N ALA A 377 -15.17 -2.19 -11.92
CA ALA A 377 -13.90 -2.45 -11.28
C ALA A 377 -13.15 -1.15 -10.99
N ARG A 378 -12.33 -1.18 -9.92
CA ARG A 378 -11.48 -0.07 -9.51
C ARG A 378 -10.08 -0.60 -9.26
N PHE A 379 -9.12 -0.17 -10.07
CA PHE A 379 -7.70 -0.45 -9.88
C PHE A 379 -7.00 0.82 -9.42
N VAL A 380 -6.16 0.67 -8.40
CA VAL A 380 -5.39 1.76 -7.80
C VAL A 380 -3.91 1.43 -7.93
N VAL A 381 -3.15 2.32 -8.54
CA VAL A 381 -1.69 2.25 -8.64
C VAL A 381 -1.10 3.35 -7.79
N THR A 382 -0.31 2.98 -6.79
CA THR A 382 0.37 3.92 -5.89
C THR A 382 1.86 3.88 -6.19
N LEU A 383 2.46 5.04 -6.48
CA LEU A 383 3.89 5.17 -6.80
C LEU A 383 4.56 6.16 -5.84
N PRO A 384 5.82 5.91 -5.42
CA PRO A 384 6.56 6.88 -4.62
C PRO A 384 6.88 8.14 -5.45
N VAL A 385 6.76 9.30 -4.82
CA VAL A 385 7.12 10.58 -5.44
C VAL A 385 8.62 10.82 -5.31
N SER A 386 9.25 11.38 -6.35
CA SER A 386 10.65 11.79 -6.32
C SER A 386 10.84 12.98 -5.38
N GLU A 387 11.81 12.91 -4.46
CA GLU A 387 12.09 13.99 -3.49
C GLU A 387 12.77 15.22 -4.09
N GLU A 388 13.17 15.21 -5.36
CA GLU A 388 13.96 16.29 -5.96
C GLU A 388 13.19 17.57 -6.32
N HIS A 389 11.87 17.66 -6.06
CA HIS A 389 11.07 18.84 -6.41
C HIS A 389 10.21 19.38 -5.27
N VAL A 390 10.76 19.47 -4.06
CA VAL A 390 10.28 20.45 -3.08
C VAL A 390 11.27 21.61 -3.11
N ASP A 391 11.06 22.53 -4.05
CA ASP A 391 11.68 23.86 -4.03
C ASP A 391 11.17 24.60 -2.78
N PRO A 392 12.00 24.78 -1.76
CA PRO A 392 11.66 25.71 -0.70
C PRO A 392 11.90 27.09 -1.28
N ARG A 393 10.85 27.76 -1.64
CA ARG A 393 10.95 29.18 -1.97
C ARG A 393 11.73 29.90 -0.90
N THR A 394 12.96 30.26 -1.29
CA THR A 394 13.55 31.55 -0.94
C THR A 394 12.54 32.61 -0.60
#